data_0a431ece167348861dd8d033a61dca70
#
_entry.id   0a431ece167348861dd8d033a61dca70
#
_cell.length_a   1.000
_cell.length_b   1.000
_cell.length_c   1.000
_cell.angle_alpha   90.00
_cell.angle_beta   90.00
_cell.angle_gamma   90.00
#
_symmetry.space_group_name_H-M   'P 1'
#
loop_
_entity.id
_entity.type
_entity.pdbx_description
1 polymer ?
#
loop_
_entity_poly.entity_id
_entity_poly.type
_entity_poly.pdbx_seq_one_letter_code
_entity_poly.pdbx_strand_id
1 'polypeptide(L)'
;MFLAVDKPARITSFDVIRIFRRHFVKQKIGHSGTLDPMATGLMILALGDDTKKLTELIWLDKSYIATIDFSKTTDTRDMEFREKITNYELRIADWKVKWVEMENGSVEAPSLGEITKKLDKLIPEYELPLPAFSAKKIAGKKSYDDAREGNIREENKVMKIQKYEILLYTFPLLQIKIDVGSGTYIRSIAHRLGQQLGIGGTLIQLRRTSIGDWDVETIKDWEDLHNVYKEKEEIIRFAKL
;
A
#
# COMPACT_ATOMS: atom_id res chain seq x y z
N MET A 1 25.58 -3.94 0.38
CA MET A 1 24.83 -4.46 1.53
C MET A 1 23.35 -4.18 1.33
N PHE A 2 22.49 -5.16 1.60
CA PHE A 2 21.04 -4.97 1.67
C PHE A 2 20.57 -4.97 3.11
N LEU A 3 19.49 -4.24 3.38
CA LEU A 3 18.80 -4.21 4.66
C LEU A 3 17.30 -4.39 4.41
N ALA A 4 16.66 -5.31 5.11
CA ALA A 4 15.21 -5.38 5.18
C ALA A 4 14.72 -4.44 6.28
N VAL A 5 13.65 -3.71 5.98
CA VAL A 5 13.05 -2.73 6.89
C VAL A 5 11.55 -2.97 6.93
N ASP A 6 10.98 -3.08 8.11
CA ASP A 6 9.53 -3.02 8.30
C ASP A 6 9.13 -1.53 8.47
N LYS A 7 8.67 -0.93 7.38
CA LYS A 7 8.29 0.49 7.39
C LYS A 7 7.03 0.67 8.23
N PRO A 8 7.03 1.54 9.24
CA PRO A 8 5.81 1.90 9.94
C PRO A 8 4.91 2.80 9.10
N ALA A 9 3.66 2.92 9.50
CA ALA A 9 2.74 3.91 8.93
C ALA A 9 3.21 5.35 9.23
N ARG A 10 2.62 6.33 8.53
CA ARG A 10 2.79 7.77 8.75
C ARG A 10 4.13 8.37 8.35
N ILE A 11 5.03 7.60 7.79
CA ILE A 11 6.28 8.11 7.20
C ILE A 11 6.38 7.71 5.74
N THR A 12 7.05 8.53 4.95
CA THR A 12 7.31 8.21 3.54
C THR A 12 8.45 7.21 3.40
N SER A 13 8.53 6.51 2.27
CA SER A 13 9.68 5.68 1.94
C SER A 13 11.00 6.48 1.92
N PHE A 14 10.94 7.78 1.60
CA PHE A 14 12.11 8.65 1.64
C PHE A 14 12.51 9.03 3.07
N ASP A 15 11.57 9.11 4.00
CA ASP A 15 11.88 9.32 5.43
C ASP A 15 12.69 8.16 5.97
N VAL A 16 12.36 6.92 5.60
CA VAL A 16 13.17 5.74 5.93
C VAL A 16 14.62 5.94 5.44
N ILE A 17 14.82 6.34 4.19
CA ILE A 17 16.17 6.63 3.67
C ILE A 17 16.86 7.72 4.48
N ARG A 18 16.16 8.79 4.87
CA ARG A 18 16.74 9.88 5.68
C ARG A 18 17.22 9.40 7.04
N ILE A 19 16.50 8.47 7.66
CA ILE A 19 16.87 7.85 8.92
C ILE A 19 18.20 7.10 8.74
N PHE A 20 18.25 6.19 7.78
CA PHE A 20 19.43 5.37 7.54
C PHE A 20 20.65 6.17 7.10
N ARG A 21 20.47 7.30 6.39
CA ARG A 21 21.59 8.20 6.03
C ARG A 21 22.33 8.78 7.23
N ARG A 22 21.69 8.91 8.39
CA ARG A 22 22.36 9.38 9.62
C ARG A 22 23.34 8.35 10.17
N HIS A 23 23.07 7.05 9.95
CA HIS A 23 23.89 5.93 10.39
C HIS A 23 24.93 5.52 9.34
N PHE A 24 24.59 5.62 8.07
CA PHE A 24 25.45 5.24 6.95
C PHE A 24 25.93 6.48 6.19
N VAL A 25 26.69 7.32 6.91
CA VAL A 25 27.23 8.58 6.38
C VAL A 25 28.09 8.32 5.14
N LYS A 26 27.91 9.15 4.10
CA LYS A 26 28.63 9.07 2.80
C LYS A 26 28.28 7.87 1.91
N GLN A 27 27.33 7.01 2.28
CA GLN A 27 26.88 5.93 1.40
C GLN A 27 25.66 6.34 0.57
N LYS A 28 25.66 5.91 -0.70
CA LYS A 28 24.44 5.97 -1.51
C LYS A 28 23.42 4.98 -0.94
N ILE A 29 22.17 5.40 -0.78
CA ILE A 29 21.08 4.53 -0.31
C ILE A 29 19.92 4.65 -1.28
N GLY A 30 19.37 3.51 -1.65
CA GLY A 30 18.14 3.38 -2.44
C GLY A 30 17.20 2.35 -1.84
N HIS A 31 16.00 2.19 -2.40
CA HIS A 31 15.00 1.22 -1.93
C HIS A 31 14.33 0.45 -3.08
N SER A 32 13.76 -0.72 -2.78
CA SER A 32 13.15 -1.69 -3.71
C SER A 32 11.73 -1.34 -4.19
N GLY A 33 11.26 -0.13 -3.95
CA GLY A 33 9.92 0.31 -4.36
C GLY A 33 9.22 1.10 -3.27
N THR A 34 8.58 2.18 -3.70
CA THR A 34 7.86 3.10 -2.81
C THR A 34 6.66 2.41 -2.15
N LEU A 35 6.46 2.68 -0.88
CA LEU A 35 5.23 2.48 -0.13
C LEU A 35 4.60 3.84 0.15
N ASP A 36 3.30 3.93 0.03
CA ASP A 36 2.54 5.13 0.41
C ASP A 36 2.75 5.44 1.91
N PRO A 37 2.57 6.68 2.36
CA PRO A 37 2.77 7.04 3.77
C PRO A 37 1.94 6.21 4.74
N MET A 38 0.70 5.90 4.39
CA MET A 38 -0.21 5.07 5.18
C MET A 38 0.22 3.59 5.24
N ALA A 39 0.91 3.12 4.19
CA ALA A 39 1.27 1.71 4.07
C ALA A 39 2.41 1.33 5.02
N THR A 40 2.38 0.07 5.46
CA THR A 40 3.41 -0.56 6.30
C THR A 40 4.08 -1.72 5.58
N GLY A 41 5.09 -2.30 6.21
CA GLY A 41 5.66 -3.57 5.79
C GLY A 41 6.97 -3.46 5.04
N LEU A 42 7.32 -4.54 4.38
CA LEU A 42 8.66 -4.80 3.87
C LEU A 42 9.16 -3.77 2.86
N MET A 43 10.29 -3.17 3.17
CA MET A 43 11.14 -2.42 2.24
C MET A 43 12.56 -2.99 2.27
N ILE A 44 13.17 -3.19 1.12
CA ILE A 44 14.58 -3.55 1.02
C ILE A 44 15.35 -2.30 0.61
N LEU A 45 16.30 -1.92 1.46
CA LEU A 45 17.25 -0.85 1.18
C LEU A 45 18.54 -1.48 0.63
N ALA A 46 19.19 -0.78 -0.29
CA ALA A 46 20.52 -1.11 -0.76
C ALA A 46 21.47 0.04 -0.47
N LEU A 47 22.69 -0.28 -0.03
CA LEU A 47 23.74 0.67 0.34
C LEU A 47 24.95 0.53 -0.57
N GLY A 48 25.57 1.67 -0.91
CA GLY A 48 26.79 1.73 -1.71
C GLY A 48 26.55 1.17 -3.14
N ASP A 49 27.45 0.31 -3.58
CA ASP A 49 27.39 -0.27 -4.93
C ASP A 49 26.22 -1.19 -5.17
N ASP A 50 25.65 -1.81 -4.14
CA ASP A 50 24.48 -2.66 -4.27
C ASP A 50 23.21 -1.90 -4.67
N THR A 51 23.20 -0.56 -4.61
CA THR A 51 22.12 0.24 -5.19
C THR A 51 21.91 0.00 -6.68
N LYS A 52 22.90 -0.50 -7.40
CA LYS A 52 22.83 -0.88 -8.81
C LYS A 52 21.93 -2.11 -9.04
N LYS A 53 21.83 -2.99 -8.03
CA LYS A 53 21.02 -4.23 -8.06
C LYS A 53 19.56 -4.00 -7.67
N LEU A 54 19.19 -2.78 -7.25
CA LEU A 54 17.81 -2.48 -6.86
C LEU A 54 16.80 -2.68 -7.99
N THR A 55 17.22 -2.53 -9.24
CA THR A 55 16.36 -2.75 -10.40
C THR A 55 15.80 -4.17 -10.41
N GLU A 56 16.59 -5.18 -10.06
CA GLU A 56 16.17 -6.58 -9.97
C GLU A 56 15.05 -6.73 -8.92
N LEU A 57 15.23 -6.16 -7.73
CA LEU A 57 14.24 -6.20 -6.65
C LEU A 57 12.96 -5.42 -6.96
N ILE A 58 13.07 -4.32 -7.70
CA ILE A 58 11.92 -3.51 -8.12
C ILE A 58 10.97 -4.33 -9.00
N TRP A 59 11.50 -5.17 -9.87
CA TRP A 59 10.72 -5.97 -10.81
C TRP A 59 10.12 -7.25 -10.22
N LEU A 60 10.53 -7.66 -9.02
CA LEU A 60 9.93 -8.82 -8.34
C LEU A 60 8.45 -8.60 -8.04
N ASP A 61 7.71 -9.70 -7.95
CA ASP A 61 6.33 -9.71 -7.50
C ASP A 61 6.24 -9.34 -6.01
N LYS A 62 5.08 -8.91 -5.58
CA LYS A 62 4.86 -8.44 -4.22
C LYS A 62 3.53 -8.97 -3.68
N SER A 63 3.53 -9.29 -2.39
CA SER A 63 2.31 -9.64 -1.67
C SER A 63 1.92 -8.55 -0.69
N TYR A 64 0.61 -8.36 -0.57
CA TYR A 64 0.05 -7.35 0.34
C TYR A 64 -1.13 -7.92 1.12
N ILE A 65 -1.32 -7.40 2.33
CA ILE A 65 -2.61 -7.43 3.03
C ILE A 65 -3.20 -6.03 2.89
N ALA A 66 -4.42 -5.96 2.36
CA ALA A 66 -5.12 -4.72 2.08
C ALA A 66 -6.49 -4.72 2.73
N THR A 67 -6.87 -3.61 3.38
CA THR A 67 -8.22 -3.38 3.87
C THR A 67 -8.88 -2.28 3.04
N ILE A 68 -10.03 -2.59 2.46
CA ILE A 68 -10.83 -1.72 1.60
C ILE A 68 -12.09 -1.33 2.36
N ASP A 69 -12.42 -0.05 2.35
CA ASP A 69 -13.68 0.49 2.87
C ASP A 69 -14.61 0.84 1.70
N PHE A 70 -15.71 0.14 1.62
CA PHE A 70 -16.74 0.34 0.59
C PHE A 70 -17.71 1.48 0.88
N SER A 71 -17.65 2.09 2.06
CA SER A 71 -18.51 3.23 2.41
C SER A 71 -18.04 4.55 1.81
N LYS A 72 -16.80 4.62 1.31
CA LYS A 72 -16.16 5.87 0.94
C LYS A 72 -15.51 5.80 -0.43
N THR A 73 -15.45 6.97 -1.07
CA THR A 73 -14.60 7.22 -2.24
C THR A 73 -13.77 8.47 -1.96
N THR A 74 -12.47 8.42 -2.19
CA THR A 74 -11.55 9.56 -2.03
C THR A 74 -10.80 9.82 -3.33
N ASP A 75 -10.40 11.08 -3.56
CA ASP A 75 -9.65 11.50 -4.75
C ASP A 75 -8.31 10.79 -4.89
N THR A 76 -7.65 10.50 -3.75
CA THR A 76 -6.39 9.77 -3.69
C THR A 76 -6.56 8.26 -3.79
N ARG A 77 -7.81 7.77 -3.66
CA ARG A 77 -8.19 6.34 -3.59
C ARG A 77 -7.63 5.61 -2.38
N ASP A 78 -7.12 6.37 -1.40
CA ASP A 78 -6.67 5.89 -0.11
C ASP A 78 -7.06 6.91 0.98
N MET A 79 -6.84 6.53 2.24
CA MET A 79 -7.00 7.43 3.37
C MET A 79 -5.71 8.24 3.54
N GLU A 80 -5.61 9.37 2.82
CA GLU A 80 -4.58 10.36 3.15
C GLU A 80 -4.81 10.94 4.55
N PHE A 81 -3.72 11.11 5.29
CA PHE A 81 -3.62 11.50 6.68
C PHE A 81 -4.20 12.87 7.05
N ARG A 82 -5.25 13.36 6.44
CA ARG A 82 -5.88 14.63 6.84
C ARG A 82 -6.89 14.49 7.97
N GLU A 83 -7.47 13.31 8.16
CA GLU A 83 -8.28 13.04 9.35
C GLU A 83 -7.42 12.35 10.41
N LYS A 84 -7.34 12.94 11.60
CA LYS A 84 -6.78 12.30 12.78
C LYS A 84 -7.53 10.99 13.02
N ILE A 85 -7.01 9.87 12.53
CA ILE A 85 -7.47 8.56 12.99
C ILE A 85 -6.89 8.41 14.40
N THR A 86 -7.59 9.01 15.37
CA THR A 86 -7.40 8.70 16.76
C THR A 86 -7.94 7.29 16.95
N ASN A 87 -7.03 6.34 17.21
CA ASN A 87 -7.31 5.00 17.73
C ASN A 87 -8.24 4.11 16.89
N TYR A 88 -7.86 3.77 15.66
CA TYR A 88 -8.32 2.54 15.03
C TYR A 88 -7.40 1.38 15.44
N GLU A 89 -7.49 0.95 16.69
CA GLU A 89 -7.34 -0.47 16.97
C GLU A 89 -8.58 -1.13 16.36
N LEU A 90 -8.41 -1.81 15.24
CA LEU A 90 -9.41 -2.73 14.71
C LEU A 90 -9.56 -3.89 15.68
N ARG A 91 -10.31 -3.70 16.75
CA ARG A 91 -10.89 -4.78 17.54
C ARG A 91 -12.07 -5.33 16.74
N ILE A 92 -11.75 -6.29 15.86
CA ILE A 92 -12.73 -6.97 14.99
C ILE A 92 -13.84 -7.66 15.80
N ALA A 93 -13.64 -7.90 17.10
CA ALA A 93 -14.57 -8.60 17.98
C ALA A 93 -15.83 -7.82 18.39
N ASP A 94 -15.85 -6.48 18.26
CA ASP A 94 -16.92 -5.64 18.83
C ASP A 94 -17.77 -4.89 17.76
N TRP A 95 -17.64 -5.23 16.49
CA TRP A 95 -18.42 -4.57 15.42
C TRP A 95 -19.85 -5.07 15.39
N LYS A 96 -20.75 -4.34 16.07
CA LYS A 96 -22.18 -4.41 15.76
C LYS A 96 -22.38 -3.70 14.43
N VAL A 97 -22.87 -4.45 13.42
CA VAL A 97 -23.23 -3.93 12.11
C VAL A 97 -24.26 -2.79 12.32
N LYS A 98 -23.82 -1.54 12.25
CA LYS A 98 -24.69 -0.40 12.05
C LYS A 98 -24.75 -0.15 10.54
N TRP A 99 -25.94 -0.02 10.01
CA TRP A 99 -26.17 0.46 8.65
C TRP A 99 -25.39 1.77 8.47
N VAL A 100 -24.51 1.82 7.49
CA VAL A 100 -23.79 3.03 7.13
C VAL A 100 -24.69 3.79 6.18
N GLU A 101 -25.19 4.96 6.60
CA GLU A 101 -25.81 5.90 5.69
C GLU A 101 -24.72 6.41 4.74
N MET A 102 -24.80 6.01 3.49
CA MET A 102 -23.95 6.53 2.44
C MET A 102 -24.53 7.88 1.99
N GLU A 103 -23.70 8.79 1.51
CA GLU A 103 -24.13 10.10 0.99
C GLU A 103 -25.23 10.01 -0.09
N ASN A 104 -25.46 8.83 -0.67
CA ASN A 104 -26.42 8.57 -1.74
C ASN A 104 -27.55 7.58 -1.36
N GLY A 105 -27.89 7.43 -0.07
CA GLY A 105 -28.94 6.53 0.37
C GLY A 105 -28.44 5.15 0.85
N SER A 106 -29.34 4.32 1.37
CA SER A 106 -29.00 2.96 1.83
C SER A 106 -28.63 2.07 0.64
N VAL A 107 -27.36 1.63 0.61
CA VAL A 107 -26.88 0.66 -0.37
C VAL A 107 -26.92 -0.72 0.25
N GLU A 108 -27.50 -1.68 -0.48
CA GLU A 108 -27.47 -3.08 -0.07
C GLU A 108 -26.03 -3.58 -0.07
N ALA A 109 -25.61 -4.24 1.03
CA ALA A 109 -24.28 -4.78 1.14
C ALA A 109 -24.07 -5.87 0.07
N PRO A 110 -23.03 -5.77 -0.78
CA PRO A 110 -22.75 -6.82 -1.74
C PRO A 110 -22.44 -8.14 -1.04
N SER A 111 -22.94 -9.22 -1.59
CA SER A 111 -22.63 -10.57 -1.10
C SER A 111 -21.15 -10.91 -1.36
N LEU A 112 -20.60 -11.83 -0.57
CA LEU A 112 -19.24 -12.34 -0.78
C LEU A 112 -19.06 -12.92 -2.19
N GLY A 113 -20.10 -13.58 -2.74
CA GLY A 113 -20.10 -14.13 -4.10
C GLY A 113 -19.99 -13.06 -5.18
N GLU A 114 -20.63 -11.91 -5.01
CA GLU A 114 -20.52 -10.78 -5.93
C GLU A 114 -19.12 -10.17 -5.89
N ILE A 115 -18.56 -9.99 -4.70
CA ILE A 115 -17.19 -9.50 -4.52
C ILE A 115 -16.20 -10.42 -5.22
N THR A 116 -16.27 -11.73 -4.95
CA THR A 116 -15.43 -12.77 -5.55
C THR A 116 -15.53 -12.72 -7.09
N LYS A 117 -16.75 -12.71 -7.63
CA LYS A 117 -16.97 -12.63 -9.09
C LYS A 117 -16.37 -11.37 -9.73
N LYS A 118 -16.28 -10.25 -9.00
CA LYS A 118 -15.65 -9.02 -9.50
C LYS A 118 -14.13 -9.09 -9.39
N LEU A 119 -13.59 -9.64 -8.30
CA LEU A 119 -12.15 -9.86 -8.14
C LEU A 119 -11.62 -10.83 -9.19
N ASP A 120 -12.31 -11.94 -9.47
CA ASP A 120 -11.93 -12.93 -10.48
C ASP A 120 -11.78 -12.32 -11.89
N LYS A 121 -12.57 -11.29 -12.21
CA LYS A 121 -12.46 -10.58 -13.48
C LYS A 121 -11.20 -9.74 -13.62
N LEU A 122 -10.50 -9.47 -12.52
CA LEU A 122 -9.26 -8.70 -12.53
C LEU A 122 -8.02 -9.58 -12.74
N ILE A 123 -8.17 -10.91 -12.67
CA ILE A 123 -7.10 -11.89 -12.84
C ILE A 123 -7.09 -12.40 -14.31
N PRO A 124 -5.93 -12.67 -14.93
CA PRO A 124 -4.56 -12.51 -14.39
C PRO A 124 -4.01 -11.08 -14.51
N GLU A 125 -4.66 -10.25 -15.30
CA GLU A 125 -4.28 -8.86 -15.52
C GLU A 125 -5.49 -8.02 -15.92
N TYR A 126 -5.44 -6.76 -15.59
CA TYR A 126 -6.50 -5.82 -15.90
C TYR A 126 -5.94 -4.42 -16.14
N GLU A 127 -6.57 -3.70 -17.07
CA GLU A 127 -6.23 -2.30 -17.32
C GLU A 127 -6.91 -1.41 -16.29
N LEU A 128 -6.10 -0.79 -15.43
CA LEU A 128 -6.54 0.04 -14.32
C LEU A 128 -5.98 1.44 -14.41
N PRO A 129 -6.75 2.46 -14.00
CA PRO A 129 -6.26 3.83 -13.98
C PRO A 129 -5.19 3.98 -12.90
N LEU A 130 -4.09 4.67 -13.25
CA LEU A 130 -3.06 5.05 -12.30
C LEU A 130 -3.66 6.01 -11.27
N PRO A 131 -3.28 5.89 -9.99
CA PRO A 131 -3.64 6.91 -9.01
C PRO A 131 -3.03 8.26 -9.41
N ALA A 132 -3.80 9.34 -9.33
CA ALA A 132 -3.33 10.70 -9.64
C ALA A 132 -2.07 11.07 -8.83
N PHE A 133 -2.02 10.63 -7.57
CA PHE A 133 -0.89 10.81 -6.66
C PHE A 133 0.04 9.59 -6.70
N SER A 134 0.80 9.42 -7.79
CA SER A 134 1.76 8.33 -7.93
C SER A 134 3.19 8.85 -8.12
N ALA A 135 4.18 8.02 -7.77
CA ALA A 135 5.60 8.34 -7.94
C ALA A 135 6.08 8.23 -9.40
N LYS A 136 5.20 7.84 -10.34
CA LYS A 136 5.54 7.68 -11.76
C LYS A 136 5.81 9.06 -12.39
N LYS A 137 6.82 9.11 -13.24
CA LYS A 137 7.07 10.29 -14.08
C LYS A 137 6.27 10.17 -15.38
N ILE A 138 5.43 11.15 -15.67
CA ILE A 138 4.70 11.30 -16.94
C ILE A 138 5.28 12.52 -17.64
N ALA A 139 5.76 12.38 -18.87
CA ALA A 139 6.40 13.45 -19.63
C ALA A 139 7.51 14.22 -18.85
N GLY A 140 8.29 13.49 -18.03
CA GLY A 140 9.42 14.06 -17.27
C GLY A 140 9.05 14.67 -15.91
N LYS A 141 7.77 14.95 -15.62
CA LYS A 141 7.28 15.42 -14.33
C LYS A 141 6.70 14.26 -13.50
N LYS A 142 6.81 14.35 -12.19
CA LYS A 142 6.16 13.36 -11.31
C LYS A 142 4.64 13.60 -11.32
N SER A 143 3.86 12.55 -11.49
CA SER A 143 2.39 12.61 -11.47
C SER A 143 1.84 13.26 -10.19
N TYR A 144 2.54 13.10 -9.08
CA TYR A 144 2.23 13.74 -7.80
C TYR A 144 2.31 15.28 -7.83
N ASP A 145 3.28 15.84 -8.57
CA ASP A 145 3.46 17.30 -8.68
C ASP A 145 2.36 17.90 -9.57
N ASP A 146 2.05 17.23 -10.69
CA ASP A 146 0.95 17.64 -11.59
C ASP A 146 -0.42 17.58 -10.90
N ALA A 147 -0.67 16.55 -10.08
CA ALA A 147 -1.93 16.40 -9.36
C ALA A 147 -2.14 17.48 -8.28
N ARG A 148 -1.06 17.94 -7.64
CA ARG A 148 -1.13 19.09 -6.70
C ARG A 148 -1.47 20.42 -7.37
N GLU A 149 -1.08 20.59 -8.64
CA GLU A 149 -1.40 21.74 -9.47
C GLU A 149 -2.81 21.64 -10.07
N GLY A 150 -3.59 20.59 -9.76
CA GLY A 150 -4.94 20.37 -10.29
C GLY A 150 -4.97 19.72 -11.68
N ASN A 151 -3.82 19.35 -12.23
CA ASN A 151 -3.68 18.71 -13.54
C ASN A 151 -3.74 17.19 -13.40
N ILE A 152 -4.92 16.64 -13.17
CA ILE A 152 -5.11 15.18 -13.08
C ILE A 152 -5.14 14.61 -14.50
N ARG A 153 -4.13 13.80 -14.85
CA ARG A 153 -4.10 13.03 -16.09
C ARG A 153 -4.55 11.61 -15.80
N GLU A 154 -5.61 11.18 -16.44
CA GLU A 154 -6.01 9.79 -16.41
C GLU A 154 -5.13 9.00 -17.39
N GLU A 155 -4.29 8.13 -16.88
CA GLU A 155 -3.50 7.18 -17.63
C GLU A 155 -3.82 5.79 -17.09
N ASN A 156 -4.14 4.88 -17.99
CA ASN A 156 -4.37 3.47 -17.64
C ASN A 156 -3.07 2.68 -17.76
N LYS A 157 -2.96 1.65 -16.94
CA LYS A 157 -1.87 0.69 -16.98
C LYS A 157 -2.40 -0.72 -16.80
N VAL A 158 -1.88 -1.66 -17.58
CA VAL A 158 -2.11 -3.09 -17.32
C VAL A 158 -1.40 -3.46 -16.03
N MET A 159 -2.17 -3.95 -15.07
CA MET A 159 -1.71 -4.39 -13.74
C MET A 159 -1.93 -5.89 -13.61
N LYS A 160 -0.91 -6.61 -13.17
CA LYS A 160 -0.95 -8.05 -12.99
C LYS A 160 -1.41 -8.41 -11.59
N ILE A 161 -2.42 -9.26 -11.50
CA ILE A 161 -2.95 -9.79 -10.25
C ILE A 161 -2.88 -11.30 -10.36
N GLN A 162 -2.02 -11.93 -9.59
CA GLN A 162 -1.76 -13.38 -9.72
C GLN A 162 -2.82 -14.19 -8.97
N LYS A 163 -3.08 -13.80 -7.74
CA LYS A 163 -4.09 -14.42 -6.88
C LYS A 163 -4.49 -13.49 -5.75
N TYR A 164 -5.60 -13.82 -5.11
CA TYR A 164 -6.04 -13.20 -3.88
C TYR A 164 -6.65 -14.24 -2.94
N GLU A 165 -6.77 -13.86 -1.69
CA GLU A 165 -7.47 -14.59 -0.63
C GLU A 165 -8.29 -13.58 0.18
N ILE A 166 -9.57 -13.83 0.39
CA ILE A 166 -10.40 -12.99 1.25
C ILE A 166 -10.16 -13.44 2.69
N LEU A 167 -9.56 -12.56 3.50
CA LEU A 167 -9.26 -12.84 4.89
C LEU A 167 -10.45 -12.53 5.81
N LEU A 168 -11.16 -11.44 5.48
CA LEU A 168 -12.34 -10.99 6.23
C LEU A 168 -13.25 -10.17 5.32
N TYR A 169 -14.55 -10.39 5.47
CA TYR A 169 -15.56 -9.50 4.93
C TYR A 169 -16.65 -9.24 5.96
N THR A 170 -16.78 -7.98 6.33
CA THR A 170 -17.89 -7.46 7.15
C THR A 170 -18.18 -6.06 6.63
N PHE A 171 -19.27 -5.92 5.85
CA PHE A 171 -19.59 -4.64 5.20
C PHE A 171 -19.60 -3.50 6.23
N PRO A 172 -18.94 -2.35 5.93
CA PRO A 172 -18.38 -1.99 4.62
C PRO A 172 -16.91 -2.43 4.40
N LEU A 173 -16.31 -3.24 5.27
CA LEU A 173 -14.89 -3.57 5.24
C LEU A 173 -14.63 -4.92 4.56
N LEU A 174 -13.66 -4.90 3.64
CA LEU A 174 -13.09 -6.09 3.02
C LEU A 174 -11.58 -6.12 3.27
N GLN A 175 -11.07 -7.20 3.86
CA GLN A 175 -9.65 -7.45 3.97
C GLN A 175 -9.24 -8.61 3.07
N ILE A 176 -8.23 -8.38 2.24
CA ILE A 176 -7.70 -9.38 1.31
C ILE A 176 -6.18 -9.47 1.41
N LYS A 177 -5.67 -10.69 1.23
CA LYS A 177 -4.29 -10.91 0.83
C LYS A 177 -4.25 -10.96 -0.69
N ILE A 178 -3.29 -10.29 -1.32
CA ILE A 178 -3.22 -10.20 -2.78
C ILE A 178 -1.78 -10.24 -3.26
N ASP A 179 -1.49 -11.08 -4.25
CA ASP A 179 -0.21 -11.20 -4.90
C ASP A 179 -0.27 -10.56 -6.28
N VAL A 180 0.67 -9.66 -6.55
CA VAL A 180 0.63 -8.79 -7.73
C VAL A 180 2.00 -8.64 -8.38
N GLY A 181 1.99 -8.40 -9.67
CA GLY A 181 3.19 -8.04 -10.42
C GLY A 181 3.72 -6.65 -10.06
N SER A 182 4.97 -6.41 -10.40
CA SER A 182 5.64 -5.13 -10.18
C SER A 182 4.87 -3.95 -10.77
N GLY A 183 4.78 -2.87 -9.99
CA GLY A 183 4.14 -1.62 -10.39
C GLY A 183 2.61 -1.69 -10.45
N THR A 184 2.00 -2.68 -9.82
CA THR A 184 0.56 -2.73 -9.56
C THR A 184 0.22 -1.83 -8.37
N TYR A 185 -0.86 -1.05 -8.52
CA TYR A 185 -1.36 -0.15 -7.49
C TYR A 185 -2.60 -0.75 -6.81
N ILE A 186 -2.46 -1.14 -5.55
CA ILE A 186 -3.57 -1.73 -4.78
C ILE A 186 -4.72 -0.73 -4.62
N ARG A 187 -4.42 0.59 -4.57
CA ARG A 187 -5.42 1.67 -4.58
C ARG A 187 -6.33 1.63 -5.82
N SER A 188 -5.75 1.32 -6.98
CA SER A 188 -6.52 1.21 -8.23
C SER A 188 -7.42 -0.02 -8.24
N ILE A 189 -6.96 -1.12 -7.64
CA ILE A 189 -7.77 -2.35 -7.47
C ILE A 189 -8.96 -2.07 -6.56
N ALA A 190 -8.72 -1.46 -5.39
CA ALA A 190 -9.76 -1.10 -4.43
C ALA A 190 -10.84 -0.21 -5.07
N HIS A 191 -10.41 0.85 -5.75
CA HIS A 191 -11.31 1.77 -6.44
C HIS A 191 -12.12 1.08 -7.54
N ARG A 192 -11.47 0.25 -8.37
CA ARG A 192 -12.14 -0.48 -9.46
C ARG A 192 -13.15 -1.47 -8.93
N LEU A 193 -12.82 -2.17 -7.86
CA LEU A 193 -13.76 -3.10 -7.21
C LEU A 193 -15.01 -2.37 -6.73
N GLY A 194 -14.84 -1.23 -6.04
CA GLY A 194 -15.96 -0.38 -5.62
C GLY A 194 -16.83 0.09 -6.80
N GLN A 195 -16.20 0.59 -7.88
CA GLN A 195 -16.91 0.97 -9.10
C GLN A 195 -17.73 -0.18 -9.71
N GLN A 196 -17.14 -1.39 -9.79
CA GLN A 196 -17.83 -2.55 -10.35
C GLN A 196 -18.99 -3.04 -9.48
N LEU A 197 -18.97 -2.74 -8.19
CA LEU A 197 -20.04 -3.03 -7.23
C LEU A 197 -21.07 -1.90 -7.12
N GLY A 198 -20.81 -0.73 -7.76
CA GLY A 198 -21.68 0.45 -7.67
C GLY A 198 -21.63 1.16 -6.33
N ILE A 199 -20.54 1.01 -5.59
CA ILE A 199 -20.32 1.56 -4.24
C ILE A 199 -18.96 2.23 -4.13
N GLY A 200 -18.60 2.74 -2.95
CA GLY A 200 -17.26 3.25 -2.67
C GLY A 200 -16.19 2.15 -2.73
N GLY A 201 -14.94 2.56 -2.74
CA GLY A 201 -13.80 1.63 -2.75
C GLY A 201 -12.51 2.37 -2.43
N THR A 202 -12.25 2.61 -1.14
CA THR A 202 -11.06 3.33 -0.64
C THR A 202 -10.15 2.37 0.12
N LEU A 203 -8.87 2.40 -0.20
CA LEU A 203 -7.87 1.63 0.53
C LEU A 203 -7.58 2.33 1.87
N ILE A 204 -7.90 1.67 2.98
CA ILE A 204 -7.71 2.25 4.33
C ILE A 204 -6.51 1.69 5.06
N GLN A 205 -6.07 0.47 4.72
CA GLN A 205 -4.84 -0.12 5.25
C GLN A 205 -4.14 -0.90 4.15
N LEU A 206 -2.82 -0.86 4.18
CA LEU A 206 -1.96 -1.61 3.27
C LEU A 206 -0.69 -2.05 4.01
N ARG A 207 -0.40 -3.36 3.96
CA ARG A 207 0.85 -3.92 4.45
C ARG A 207 1.51 -4.74 3.36
N ARG A 208 2.71 -4.39 2.95
CA ARG A 208 3.50 -5.23 2.05
C ARG A 208 4.16 -6.35 2.85
N THR A 209 3.74 -7.58 2.62
CA THR A 209 4.25 -8.75 3.34
C THR A 209 5.46 -9.35 2.67
N SER A 210 5.54 -9.33 1.32
CA SER A 210 6.70 -9.89 0.62
C SER A 210 7.16 -9.08 -0.60
N ILE A 211 8.40 -9.31 -1.00
CA ILE A 211 9.03 -8.89 -2.25
C ILE A 211 9.81 -10.08 -2.81
N GLY A 212 9.31 -10.75 -3.85
CA GLY A 212 9.84 -12.03 -4.30
C GLY A 212 9.86 -13.04 -3.15
N ASP A 213 11.01 -13.64 -2.91
CA ASP A 213 11.21 -14.64 -1.84
C ASP A 213 11.39 -14.04 -0.44
N TRP A 214 11.48 -12.71 -0.34
CA TRP A 214 11.63 -12.00 0.94
C TRP A 214 10.26 -11.79 1.59
N ASP A 215 10.06 -12.35 2.79
CA ASP A 215 8.82 -12.23 3.56
C ASP A 215 9.09 -11.55 4.92
N VAL A 216 8.29 -10.55 5.25
CA VAL A 216 8.45 -9.74 6.46
C VAL A 216 8.33 -10.58 7.74
N GLU A 217 7.53 -11.64 7.73
CA GLU A 217 7.29 -12.50 8.90
C GLU A 217 8.39 -13.57 9.08
N THR A 218 9.11 -13.90 8.00
CA THR A 218 10.18 -14.93 8.05
C THR A 218 11.57 -14.33 8.26
N ILE A 219 11.72 -13.01 8.11
CA ILE A 219 12.98 -12.34 8.37
C ILE A 219 13.26 -12.40 9.88
N LYS A 220 14.32 -13.10 10.23
CA LYS A 220 14.82 -13.23 11.61
C LYS A 220 15.78 -12.08 11.93
N ASP A 221 16.06 -11.92 13.20
CA ASP A 221 17.08 -10.95 13.69
C ASP A 221 16.74 -9.49 13.33
N TRP A 222 15.45 -9.13 13.43
CA TRP A 222 15.04 -7.73 13.39
C TRP A 222 15.68 -6.96 14.54
N GLU A 223 16.43 -5.91 14.19
CA GLU A 223 16.96 -4.94 15.16
C GLU A 223 15.99 -3.76 15.26
N ASP A 224 15.82 -3.28 16.48
CA ASP A 224 15.02 -2.09 16.75
C ASP A 224 15.89 -0.84 16.78
N LEU A 225 15.64 0.10 15.91
CA LEU A 225 16.33 1.40 15.89
C LEU A 225 15.70 2.37 16.89
N HIS A 226 15.56 1.93 18.13
CA HIS A 226 14.88 2.66 19.22
C HIS A 226 15.36 4.09 19.44
N ASN A 227 16.62 4.37 19.13
CA ASN A 227 17.26 5.66 19.43
C ASN A 227 17.17 6.68 18.28
N VAL A 228 16.62 6.29 17.12
CA VAL A 228 16.64 7.15 15.94
C VAL A 228 15.42 8.07 15.87
N TYR A 229 14.34 7.75 16.58
CA TYR A 229 13.10 8.51 16.56
C TYR A 229 12.43 8.63 17.94
N LYS A 230 13.17 9.15 18.92
CA LYS A 230 12.56 9.51 20.23
C LYS A 230 11.40 10.51 20.13
N GLU A 231 11.31 11.26 19.03
CA GLU A 231 10.29 12.30 18.87
C GLU A 231 8.97 11.82 18.26
N LYS A 232 8.86 10.58 17.74
CA LYS A 232 7.68 10.11 17.04
C LYS A 232 7.08 8.78 17.51
N GLU A 233 7.54 8.21 18.59
CA GLU A 233 7.03 6.94 19.19
C GLU A 233 6.98 5.73 18.22
N GLU A 234 7.66 5.78 17.09
CA GLU A 234 7.61 4.75 16.05
C GLU A 234 8.94 4.00 15.98
N ILE A 235 8.88 2.71 16.20
CA ILE A 235 10.03 1.80 16.11
C ILE A 235 10.16 1.34 14.66
N ILE A 236 11.29 1.62 14.04
CA ILE A 236 11.65 1.00 12.76
C ILE A 236 12.48 -0.24 13.05
N ARG A 237 11.98 -1.39 12.64
CA ARG A 237 12.67 -2.67 12.72
C ARG A 237 13.42 -2.92 11.43
N PHE A 238 14.62 -3.45 11.52
CA PHE A 238 15.40 -3.85 10.36
C PHE A 238 16.25 -5.10 10.63
N ALA A 239 16.61 -5.79 9.56
CA ALA A 239 17.57 -6.87 9.57
C ALA A 239 18.57 -6.69 8.42
N LYS A 240 19.80 -7.09 8.65
CA LYS A 240 20.82 -7.17 7.62
C LYS A 240 20.61 -8.44 6.80
N LEU A 241 20.57 -8.32 5.48
CA LEU A 241 20.39 -9.39 4.50
C LEU A 241 21.71 -9.83 3.90
#